data_aa10ff3f551d651baa5853a5a70a904d
#
_entry.id   aa10ff3f551d651baa5853a5a70a904d
#
_cell.length_a   1.000
_cell.length_b   1.000
_cell.length_c   1.000
_cell.angle_alpha   90.00
_cell.angle_beta   90.00
_cell.angle_gamma   90.00
#
_symmetry.space_group_name_H-M   'P 1'
#
loop_
_entity.id
_entity.type
_entity.pdbx_description
1 polymer ?
#
loop_
_entity_poly.entity_id
_entity_poly.type
_entity_poly.pdbx_seq_one_letter_code
_entity_poly.pdbx_strand_id
1 'polypeptide(L)'
;NGIKVGIGGFHVSGTMAMLKERDPYVQKAFDLGVSLFAGEAEGRLGQVLIDAFNDELKPVYNYMDDLPNIEGVASPLLPAERVHLTAGATTSFDAGRGCPFTCSFCTIINVQGRKSRRRSPEDIETIVRANVAQGLHSFFITDDNFARNKDWEIILDKLIDLREVEKLNISFIIQVDTLCHKLPNFIEKAKRSGVKRVFIGLENINPDSLLGAKKR
;
A
#
# COMPACT_ATOMS: atom_id res chain seq x y z
N ASN A 1 -11.07 -25.72 -19.91
CA ASN A 1 -11.41 -26.31 -18.60
C ASN A 1 -12.58 -25.59 -17.89
N GLY A 2 -13.17 -24.53 -18.48
CA GLY A 2 -14.31 -23.81 -17.92
C GLY A 2 -14.01 -22.96 -16.65
N ILE A 3 -12.75 -22.88 -16.23
CA ILE A 3 -12.36 -22.07 -15.06
C ILE A 3 -12.26 -20.61 -15.47
N LYS A 4 -12.96 -19.75 -14.75
CA LYS A 4 -12.87 -18.30 -14.91
C LYS A 4 -11.58 -17.79 -14.26
N VAL A 5 -10.83 -16.96 -14.99
CA VAL A 5 -9.56 -16.40 -14.52
C VAL A 5 -9.60 -14.89 -14.62
N GLY A 6 -9.22 -14.24 -13.55
CA GLY A 6 -9.01 -12.79 -13.50
C GLY A 6 -7.62 -12.48 -12.94
N ILE A 7 -6.98 -11.44 -13.45
CA ILE A 7 -5.74 -10.90 -12.93
C ILE A 7 -5.89 -9.41 -12.62
N GLY A 8 -5.26 -8.97 -11.56
CA GLY A 8 -5.28 -7.57 -11.15
C GLY A 8 -3.99 -7.20 -10.41
N GLY A 9 -4.11 -6.16 -9.58
CA GLY A 9 -3.02 -5.68 -8.75
C GLY A 9 -2.17 -4.61 -9.41
N PHE A 10 -1.10 -4.23 -8.69
CA PHE A 10 -0.33 -3.03 -9.03
C PHE A 10 0.34 -3.09 -10.41
N HIS A 11 0.76 -4.28 -10.86
CA HIS A 11 1.35 -4.47 -12.19
C HIS A 11 0.33 -4.16 -13.30
N VAL A 12 -0.87 -4.75 -13.23
CA VAL A 12 -1.93 -4.51 -14.23
C VAL A 12 -2.34 -3.04 -14.23
N SER A 13 -2.62 -2.48 -13.05
CA SER A 13 -3.00 -1.07 -12.91
C SER A 13 -1.90 -0.13 -13.39
N GLY A 14 -0.64 -0.40 -13.02
CA GLY A 14 0.51 0.42 -13.37
C GLY A 14 0.81 0.43 -14.87
N THR A 15 0.79 -0.72 -15.52
CA THR A 15 1.02 -0.81 -16.97
C THR A 15 -0.11 -0.13 -17.74
N MET A 16 -1.37 -0.30 -17.30
CA MET A 16 -2.51 0.39 -17.91
C MET A 16 -2.49 1.91 -17.72
N ALA A 17 -1.92 2.40 -16.59
CA ALA A 17 -1.80 3.83 -16.30
C ALA A 17 -0.62 4.51 -17.03
N MET A 18 0.48 3.79 -17.23
CA MET A 18 1.76 4.38 -17.65
C MET A 18 2.11 4.13 -19.11
N LEU A 19 1.60 3.07 -19.71
CA LEU A 19 1.93 2.69 -21.07
C LEU A 19 0.83 3.13 -22.04
N LYS A 20 1.24 3.58 -23.23
CA LYS A 20 0.31 3.92 -24.32
C LYS A 20 -0.33 2.67 -24.91
N GLU A 21 0.42 1.61 -24.99
CA GLU A 21 -0.02 0.31 -25.44
C GLU A 21 -0.01 -0.67 -24.27
N ARG A 22 -0.86 -1.69 -24.35
CA ARG A 22 -0.93 -2.69 -23.30
C ARG A 22 0.40 -3.48 -23.22
N ASP A 23 0.88 -3.70 -22.01
CA ASP A 23 2.06 -4.56 -21.78
C ASP A 23 1.88 -5.93 -22.46
N PRO A 24 2.91 -6.48 -23.12
CA PRO A 24 2.78 -7.73 -23.89
C PRO A 24 2.27 -8.93 -23.08
N TYR A 25 2.64 -9.04 -21.79
CA TYR A 25 2.16 -10.14 -20.95
C TYR A 25 0.71 -9.92 -20.52
N VAL A 26 0.33 -8.68 -20.22
CA VAL A 26 -1.06 -8.32 -19.94
C VAL A 26 -1.93 -8.49 -21.19
N GLN A 27 -1.41 -8.14 -22.39
CA GLN A 27 -2.10 -8.36 -23.66
C GLN A 27 -2.30 -9.87 -23.92
N LYS A 28 -1.25 -10.67 -23.71
CA LYS A 28 -1.34 -12.12 -23.86
C LYS A 28 -2.39 -12.76 -22.93
N ALA A 29 -2.44 -12.32 -21.68
CA ALA A 29 -3.47 -12.76 -20.75
C ALA A 29 -4.88 -12.38 -21.22
N PHE A 30 -5.06 -11.17 -21.71
CA PHE A 30 -6.31 -10.68 -22.28
C PHE A 30 -6.74 -11.50 -23.51
N ASP A 31 -5.82 -11.81 -24.42
CA ASP A 31 -6.08 -12.60 -25.63
C ASP A 31 -6.46 -14.07 -25.28
N LEU A 32 -6.03 -14.55 -24.13
CA LEU A 32 -6.42 -15.86 -23.58
C LEU A 32 -7.78 -15.85 -22.88
N GLY A 33 -8.48 -14.73 -22.87
CA GLY A 33 -9.80 -14.57 -22.23
C GLY A 33 -9.73 -14.36 -20.72
N VAL A 34 -8.57 -13.93 -20.18
CA VAL A 34 -8.42 -13.58 -18.78
C VAL A 34 -8.98 -12.18 -18.55
N SER A 35 -9.86 -12.02 -17.56
CA SER A 35 -10.38 -10.73 -17.15
C SER A 35 -9.32 -9.89 -16.46
N LEU A 36 -9.18 -8.62 -16.84
CA LEU A 36 -8.23 -7.70 -16.23
C LEU A 36 -8.95 -6.83 -15.20
N PHE A 37 -8.32 -6.64 -14.03
CA PHE A 37 -8.80 -5.74 -12.98
C PHE A 37 -7.76 -4.65 -12.72
N ALA A 38 -8.10 -3.40 -12.98
CA ALA A 38 -7.28 -2.23 -12.70
C ALA A 38 -7.95 -1.33 -11.66
N GLY A 39 -7.16 -0.86 -10.69
CA GLY A 39 -7.61 -0.09 -9.55
C GLY A 39 -7.58 -0.88 -8.25
N GLU A 40 -8.32 -0.41 -7.27
CA GLU A 40 -8.36 -0.98 -5.92
C GLU A 40 -9.63 -1.83 -5.73
N ALA A 41 -9.51 -2.95 -5.01
CA ALA A 41 -10.54 -3.98 -4.93
C ALA A 41 -11.61 -3.72 -3.87
N GLU A 42 -11.37 -2.78 -2.96
CA GLU A 42 -12.25 -2.47 -1.85
C GLU A 42 -13.65 -2.08 -2.33
N GLY A 43 -14.65 -2.77 -1.82
CA GLY A 43 -16.06 -2.59 -2.19
C GLY A 43 -16.46 -3.08 -3.59
N ARG A 44 -15.52 -3.66 -4.38
CA ARG A 44 -15.75 -4.03 -5.79
C ARG A 44 -15.57 -5.51 -6.09
N LEU A 45 -14.78 -6.20 -5.28
CA LEU A 45 -14.49 -7.62 -5.49
C LEU A 45 -15.77 -8.47 -5.48
N GLY A 46 -16.75 -8.12 -4.65
CA GLY A 46 -18.03 -8.82 -4.59
C GLY A 46 -18.74 -8.88 -5.94
N GLN A 47 -18.79 -7.76 -6.68
CA GLN A 47 -19.41 -7.74 -8.00
C GLN A 47 -18.64 -8.60 -9.01
N VAL A 48 -17.31 -8.56 -8.97
CA VAL A 48 -16.48 -9.41 -9.87
C VAL A 48 -16.73 -10.89 -9.60
N LEU A 49 -16.88 -11.28 -8.33
CA LEU A 49 -17.19 -12.67 -7.96
C LEU A 49 -18.60 -13.08 -8.42
N ILE A 50 -19.59 -12.19 -8.32
CA ILE A 50 -20.96 -12.44 -8.82
C ILE A 50 -20.92 -12.62 -10.35
N ASP A 51 -20.26 -11.72 -11.07
CA ASP A 51 -20.11 -11.81 -12.52
C ASP A 51 -19.40 -13.12 -12.94
N ALA A 52 -18.37 -13.53 -12.16
CA ALA A 52 -17.68 -14.80 -12.39
C ALA A 52 -18.61 -16.03 -12.17
N PHE A 53 -19.44 -15.98 -11.14
CA PHE A 53 -20.40 -17.04 -10.81
C PHE A 53 -21.48 -17.17 -11.88
N ASN A 54 -21.94 -16.05 -12.43
CA ASN A 54 -22.97 -16.00 -13.47
C ASN A 54 -22.44 -16.21 -14.89
N ASP A 55 -21.16 -16.42 -15.08
CA ASP A 55 -20.53 -16.50 -16.41
C ASP A 55 -20.53 -15.19 -17.22
N GLU A 56 -20.54 -14.06 -16.50
CA GLU A 56 -20.69 -12.70 -17.04
C GLU A 56 -19.43 -11.83 -16.81
N LEU A 57 -18.26 -12.47 -16.60
CA LEU A 57 -17.02 -11.72 -16.41
C LEU A 57 -16.75 -10.75 -17.56
N LYS A 58 -16.56 -9.48 -17.22
CA LYS A 58 -16.15 -8.46 -18.17
C LYS A 58 -14.68 -8.67 -18.57
N PRO A 59 -14.30 -8.37 -19.80
CA PRO A 59 -12.91 -8.42 -20.20
C PRO A 59 -12.00 -7.50 -19.38
N VAL A 60 -12.52 -6.33 -18.98
CA VAL A 60 -11.79 -5.35 -18.17
C VAL A 60 -12.70 -4.73 -17.12
N TYR A 61 -12.27 -4.71 -15.88
CA TYR A 61 -12.78 -3.91 -14.78
C TYR A 61 -11.79 -2.79 -14.51
N ASN A 62 -12.15 -1.55 -14.80
CA ASN A 62 -11.26 -0.39 -14.59
C ASN A 62 -11.89 0.59 -13.59
N TYR A 63 -11.23 0.72 -12.44
CA TYR A 63 -11.66 1.60 -11.34
C TYR A 63 -10.56 2.59 -10.92
N MET A 64 -9.60 2.88 -11.82
CA MET A 64 -8.47 3.76 -11.49
C MET A 64 -8.89 5.22 -11.25
N ASP A 65 -10.00 5.67 -11.85
CA ASP A 65 -10.53 7.02 -11.66
C ASP A 65 -11.47 7.13 -10.44
N ASP A 66 -11.78 6.02 -9.80
CA ASP A 66 -12.69 5.94 -8.65
C ASP A 66 -12.00 5.20 -7.49
N LEU A 67 -11.15 5.93 -6.76
CA LEU A 67 -10.37 5.38 -5.68
C LEU A 67 -11.18 5.35 -4.37
N PRO A 68 -11.28 4.17 -3.69
CA PRO A 68 -12.10 4.01 -2.50
C PRO A 68 -11.53 4.74 -1.28
N ASN A 69 -12.40 5.08 -0.33
CA ASN A 69 -11.95 5.34 1.04
C ASN A 69 -11.48 4.01 1.65
N ILE A 70 -10.40 4.06 2.43
CA ILE A 70 -9.83 2.88 3.10
C ILE A 70 -9.99 2.90 4.62
N GLU A 71 -10.54 3.98 5.17
CA GLU A 71 -10.88 4.08 6.58
C GLU A 71 -12.03 3.11 6.93
N GLY A 72 -11.85 2.33 7.99
CA GLY A 72 -12.81 1.32 8.42
C GLY A 72 -12.86 0.06 7.53
N VAL A 73 -12.08 0.01 6.46
CA VAL A 73 -12.04 -1.17 5.59
C VAL A 73 -11.14 -2.25 6.20
N ALA A 74 -11.66 -3.46 6.32
CA ALA A 74 -10.92 -4.59 6.85
C ALA A 74 -9.63 -4.85 6.05
N SER A 75 -8.52 -5.00 6.76
CA SER A 75 -7.25 -5.43 6.16
C SER A 75 -7.18 -6.96 6.18
N PRO A 76 -6.75 -7.61 5.09
CA PRO A 76 -6.56 -9.05 5.09
C PRO A 76 -5.56 -9.47 6.17
N LEU A 77 -5.96 -10.41 7.03
CA LEU A 77 -5.09 -11.00 8.03
C LEU A 77 -4.53 -12.33 7.48
N LEU A 78 -3.24 -12.35 7.18
CA LEU A 78 -2.57 -13.60 6.78
C LEU A 78 -2.29 -14.47 8.02
N PRO A 79 -2.55 -15.78 7.96
CA PRO A 79 -2.14 -16.70 9.02
C PRO A 79 -0.61 -16.66 9.24
N ALA A 80 -0.17 -16.67 10.50
CA ALA A 80 1.25 -16.57 10.84
C ALA A 80 2.12 -17.61 10.12
N GLU A 81 1.61 -18.84 9.94
CA GLU A 81 2.28 -19.90 9.17
C GLU A 81 2.63 -19.44 7.75
N ARG A 82 1.72 -18.74 7.07
CA ARG A 82 1.96 -18.22 5.72
C ARG A 82 2.98 -17.10 5.72
N VAL A 83 2.93 -16.21 6.71
CA VAL A 83 3.93 -15.15 6.88
C VAL A 83 5.31 -15.75 7.09
N HIS A 84 5.45 -16.76 7.94
CA HIS A 84 6.73 -17.43 8.20
C HIS A 84 7.31 -18.12 6.95
N LEU A 85 6.48 -18.68 6.09
CA LEU A 85 6.92 -19.32 4.85
C LEU A 85 7.42 -18.32 3.80
N THR A 86 6.92 -17.08 3.80
CA THR A 86 7.18 -16.12 2.71
C THR A 86 8.06 -14.95 3.12
N ALA A 87 7.91 -14.44 4.34
CA ALA A 87 8.54 -13.21 4.82
C ALA A 87 9.20 -13.34 6.20
N GLY A 88 9.45 -14.57 6.63
CA GLY A 88 10.04 -14.85 7.97
C GLY A 88 9.05 -14.48 9.09
N ALA A 89 9.31 -13.40 9.83
CA ALA A 89 8.44 -12.94 10.91
C ALA A 89 7.85 -11.54 10.67
N THR A 90 7.97 -11.02 9.45
CA THR A 90 7.50 -9.68 9.11
C THR A 90 6.24 -9.76 8.27
N THR A 91 5.16 -9.18 8.76
CA THR A 91 3.92 -8.96 7.99
C THR A 91 3.84 -7.52 7.49
N SER A 92 2.92 -7.22 6.60
CA SER A 92 2.76 -5.87 6.04
C SER A 92 1.31 -5.41 6.06
N PHE A 93 1.13 -4.10 6.18
CA PHE A 93 -0.15 -3.43 6.00
C PHE A 93 0.06 -2.01 5.48
N ASP A 94 -0.97 -1.44 4.88
CA ASP A 94 -1.01 -0.03 4.51
C ASP A 94 -1.66 0.81 5.62
N ALA A 95 -1.03 1.89 6.05
CA ALA A 95 -1.65 2.92 6.87
C ALA A 95 -2.30 4.01 6.00
N GLY A 96 -1.82 4.14 4.76
CA GLY A 96 -2.36 5.04 3.76
C GLY A 96 -1.91 4.72 2.35
N ARG A 97 -2.57 5.33 1.37
CA ARG A 97 -2.30 5.21 -0.06
C ARG A 97 -2.29 6.57 -0.73
N GLY A 98 -1.49 6.67 -1.80
CA GLY A 98 -1.32 7.88 -2.58
C GLY A 98 -0.26 8.82 -2.02
N CYS A 99 0.34 9.60 -2.92
CA CYS A 99 1.43 10.50 -2.59
C CYS A 99 1.19 11.90 -3.20
N PRO A 100 1.34 13.00 -2.43
CA PRO A 100 1.07 14.35 -2.92
C PRO A 100 2.14 14.88 -3.91
N PHE A 101 3.26 14.19 -4.04
CA PHE A 101 4.33 14.58 -4.94
C PHE A 101 3.99 14.31 -6.41
N THR A 102 4.81 14.88 -7.31
CA THR A 102 4.57 14.88 -8.77
C THR A 102 5.73 14.27 -9.54
N CYS A 103 6.49 13.36 -8.92
CA CYS A 103 7.65 12.73 -9.55
C CYS A 103 7.24 12.05 -10.86
N SER A 104 7.87 12.43 -11.98
CA SER A 104 7.45 12.03 -13.32
C SER A 104 7.61 10.54 -13.62
N PHE A 105 8.48 9.85 -12.89
CA PHE A 105 8.75 8.41 -13.02
C PHE A 105 7.85 7.54 -12.14
N CYS A 106 7.09 8.14 -11.23
CA CYS A 106 6.40 7.39 -10.17
C CYS A 106 5.07 6.79 -10.64
N THR A 107 4.94 5.48 -10.57
CA THR A 107 3.70 4.78 -10.89
C THR A 107 2.60 5.01 -9.84
N ILE A 108 2.99 5.23 -8.58
CA ILE A 108 2.06 5.37 -7.46
C ILE A 108 1.00 6.46 -7.70
N ILE A 109 1.44 7.66 -8.09
CA ILE A 109 0.55 8.80 -8.29
C ILE A 109 -0.45 8.59 -9.44
N ASN A 110 -0.13 7.68 -10.36
CA ASN A 110 -0.97 7.34 -11.50
C ASN A 110 -1.96 6.18 -11.19
N VAL A 111 -1.65 5.35 -10.18
CA VAL A 111 -2.49 4.21 -9.76
C VAL A 111 -3.28 4.53 -8.50
N GLN A 112 -2.62 5.07 -7.47
CA GLN A 112 -3.23 5.34 -6.17
C GLN A 112 -3.59 6.81 -5.94
N GLY A 113 -3.27 7.67 -6.91
CA GLY A 113 -3.62 9.09 -6.88
C GLY A 113 -2.69 9.94 -6.01
N ARG A 114 -3.03 11.24 -5.98
CA ARG A 114 -2.24 12.27 -5.28
C ARG A 114 -2.82 12.71 -3.94
N LYS A 115 -3.96 12.19 -3.56
CA LYS A 115 -4.56 12.47 -2.25
C LYS A 115 -4.15 11.37 -1.28
N SER A 116 -3.63 11.74 -0.13
CA SER A 116 -3.43 10.80 0.96
C SER A 116 -4.81 10.29 1.42
N ARG A 117 -5.13 9.04 1.11
CA ARG A 117 -6.25 8.28 1.66
C ARG A 117 -5.66 7.40 2.76
N ARG A 118 -6.30 7.31 3.89
CA ARG A 118 -5.67 6.74 5.08
C ARG A 118 -6.63 5.91 5.90
N ARG A 119 -6.08 4.99 6.65
CA ARG A 119 -6.77 4.29 7.73
C ARG A 119 -6.79 5.14 8.97
N SER A 120 -7.78 4.95 9.82
CA SER A 120 -7.79 5.58 11.14
C SER A 120 -6.69 4.98 12.04
N PRO A 121 -6.26 5.68 13.09
CA PRO A 121 -5.35 5.11 14.10
C PRO A 121 -5.94 3.85 14.76
N GLU A 122 -7.26 3.76 14.89
CA GLU A 122 -7.99 2.61 15.43
C GLU A 122 -7.93 1.41 14.49
N ASP A 123 -8.00 1.63 13.17
CA ASP A 123 -7.78 0.56 12.17
C ASP A 123 -6.38 -0.02 12.32
N ILE A 124 -5.36 0.86 12.45
CA ILE A 124 -3.96 0.46 12.61
C ILE A 124 -3.77 -0.33 13.90
N GLU A 125 -4.33 0.14 15.00
CA GLU A 125 -4.31 -0.58 16.28
C GLU A 125 -4.91 -1.98 16.13
N THR A 126 -6.08 -2.08 15.50
CA THR A 126 -6.78 -3.35 15.27
C THR A 126 -5.91 -4.31 14.46
N ILE A 127 -5.28 -3.84 13.38
CA ILE A 127 -4.38 -4.63 12.53
C ILE A 127 -3.17 -5.12 13.34
N VAL A 128 -2.53 -4.24 14.10
CA VAL A 128 -1.37 -4.58 14.92
C VAL A 128 -1.74 -5.63 15.97
N ARG A 129 -2.83 -5.42 16.73
CA ARG A 129 -3.29 -6.36 17.76
C ARG A 129 -3.63 -7.74 17.19
N ALA A 130 -4.33 -7.79 16.06
CA ALA A 130 -4.69 -9.05 15.42
C ALA A 130 -3.45 -9.86 15.01
N ASN A 131 -2.41 -9.20 14.51
CA ASN A 131 -1.16 -9.85 14.16
C ASN A 131 -0.35 -10.27 15.40
N VAL A 132 -0.27 -9.41 16.41
CA VAL A 132 0.40 -9.74 17.69
C VAL A 132 -0.26 -10.95 18.36
N ALA A 133 -1.57 -11.06 18.31
CA ALA A 133 -2.32 -12.20 18.87
C ALA A 133 -1.94 -13.55 18.23
N GLN A 134 -1.43 -13.55 16.99
CA GLN A 134 -0.90 -14.77 16.33
C GLN A 134 0.64 -14.85 16.34
N GLY A 135 1.33 -14.01 17.17
CA GLY A 135 2.77 -14.05 17.37
C GLY A 135 3.61 -13.26 16.36
N LEU A 136 2.99 -12.40 15.54
CA LEU A 136 3.70 -11.55 14.59
C LEU A 136 3.92 -10.15 15.19
N HIS A 137 5.18 -9.76 15.33
CA HIS A 137 5.58 -8.54 16.03
C HIS A 137 6.40 -7.56 15.17
N SER A 138 6.70 -7.94 13.92
CA SER A 138 7.45 -7.11 12.98
C SER A 138 6.57 -6.75 11.80
N PHE A 139 6.53 -5.47 11.45
CA PHE A 139 5.60 -4.94 10.46
C PHE A 139 6.32 -4.08 9.42
N PHE A 140 5.90 -4.19 8.17
CA PHE A 140 6.23 -3.23 7.15
C PHE A 140 4.99 -2.40 6.84
N ILE A 141 5.03 -1.11 7.15
CA ILE A 141 3.99 -0.15 6.73
C ILE A 141 4.29 0.23 5.29
N THR A 142 3.43 -0.20 4.38
CA THR A 142 3.65 -0.14 2.94
C THR A 142 3.21 1.17 2.29
N ASP A 143 2.92 2.19 3.09
CA ASP A 143 2.65 3.54 2.57
C ASP A 143 3.79 3.98 1.64
N ASP A 144 3.44 4.52 0.50
CA ASP A 144 4.42 5.00 -0.49
C ASP A 144 5.29 6.13 0.05
N ASN A 145 4.77 6.86 1.03
CA ASN A 145 5.47 7.91 1.75
C ASN A 145 4.77 8.18 3.08
N PHE A 146 5.10 7.42 4.10
CA PHE A 146 4.47 7.51 5.41
C PHE A 146 4.56 8.91 6.03
N ALA A 147 5.68 9.63 5.79
CA ALA A 147 5.85 11.01 6.25
C ALA A 147 4.85 12.01 5.62
N ARG A 148 4.13 11.62 4.56
CA ARG A 148 3.09 12.43 3.91
C ARG A 148 1.67 11.90 4.16
N ASN A 149 1.52 10.85 4.93
CA ASN A 149 0.25 10.47 5.51
C ASN A 149 -0.21 11.60 6.45
N LYS A 150 -1.41 12.12 6.28
CA LYS A 150 -1.87 13.28 7.06
C LYS A 150 -2.02 12.98 8.55
N ASP A 151 -2.21 11.71 8.90
CA ASP A 151 -2.40 11.26 10.28
C ASP A 151 -1.14 10.56 10.83
N TRP A 152 0.02 10.74 10.17
CA TRP A 152 1.28 10.11 10.58
C TRP A 152 1.58 10.31 12.08
N GLU A 153 1.31 11.50 12.59
CA GLU A 153 1.61 11.84 13.97
C GLU A 153 0.72 11.07 14.95
N ILE A 154 -0.59 11.09 14.72
CA ILE A 154 -1.57 10.39 15.56
C ILE A 154 -1.36 8.88 15.49
N ILE A 155 -1.02 8.35 14.30
CA ILE A 155 -0.68 6.93 14.12
C ILE A 155 0.56 6.57 14.95
N LEU A 156 1.63 7.38 14.87
CA LEU A 156 2.83 7.12 15.66
C LEU A 156 2.56 7.22 17.16
N ASP A 157 1.75 8.18 17.62
CA ASP A 157 1.36 8.30 19.02
C ASP A 157 0.62 7.04 19.50
N LYS A 158 -0.33 6.53 18.71
CA LYS A 158 -1.02 5.27 18.99
C LYS A 158 -0.05 4.09 19.10
N LEU A 159 0.91 3.98 18.19
CA LEU A 159 1.94 2.92 18.22
C LEU A 159 2.92 3.09 19.40
N ILE A 160 3.20 4.31 19.83
CA ILE A 160 3.96 4.59 21.04
C ILE A 160 3.22 4.08 22.27
N ASP A 161 1.91 4.36 22.37
CA ASP A 161 1.09 3.88 23.48
C ASP A 161 1.08 2.36 23.57
N LEU A 162 0.86 1.66 22.44
CA LEU A 162 0.94 0.20 22.40
C LEU A 162 2.29 -0.33 22.89
N ARG A 163 3.37 0.36 22.54
CA ARG A 163 4.73 -0.07 22.85
C ARG A 163 5.20 0.34 24.26
N GLU A 164 4.97 1.59 24.65
CA GLU A 164 5.53 2.15 25.88
C GLU A 164 4.59 1.97 27.09
N VAL A 165 3.26 2.07 26.86
CA VAL A 165 2.26 1.90 27.93
C VAL A 165 1.88 0.42 28.08
N GLU A 166 1.46 -0.23 26.99
CA GLU A 166 1.03 -1.62 27.04
C GLU A 166 2.17 -2.64 26.92
N LYS A 167 3.41 -2.17 26.72
CA LYS A 167 4.62 -3.00 26.65
C LYS A 167 4.63 -4.04 25.52
N LEU A 168 3.91 -3.80 24.43
CA LEU A 168 3.96 -4.68 23.26
C LEU A 168 5.35 -4.57 22.60
N ASN A 169 6.00 -5.71 22.38
CA ASN A 169 7.30 -5.76 21.71
C ASN A 169 7.12 -5.74 20.19
N ILE A 170 6.72 -4.59 19.65
CA ILE A 170 6.47 -4.39 18.22
C ILE A 170 7.58 -3.58 17.55
N SER A 171 7.78 -3.81 16.24
CA SER A 171 8.76 -3.06 15.45
C SER A 171 8.27 -2.84 14.02
N PHE A 172 8.70 -1.72 13.43
CA PHE A 172 8.22 -1.27 12.13
C PHE A 172 9.34 -0.96 11.15
N ILE A 173 9.00 -1.14 9.88
CA ILE A 173 9.73 -0.64 8.72
C ILE A 173 8.81 0.34 8.02
N ILE A 174 9.30 1.51 7.61
CA ILE A 174 8.52 2.53 6.90
C ILE A 174 9.26 3.02 5.66
N GLN A 175 8.53 3.65 4.74
CA GLN A 175 9.08 4.35 3.58
C GLN A 175 8.80 5.84 3.70
N VAL A 176 9.80 6.68 3.43
CA VAL A 176 9.69 8.14 3.55
C VAL A 176 10.51 8.85 2.46
N ASP A 177 10.21 10.11 2.22
CA ASP A 177 11.09 11.00 1.45
C ASP A 177 12.21 11.62 2.32
N THR A 178 13.19 12.22 1.65
CA THR A 178 14.33 12.87 2.31
C THR A 178 13.93 14.06 3.19
N LEU A 179 12.76 14.68 2.96
CA LEU A 179 12.31 15.86 3.70
C LEU A 179 11.56 15.49 5.01
N CYS A 180 11.45 14.21 5.35
CA CYS A 180 10.80 13.78 6.60
C CYS A 180 11.45 14.40 7.84
N HIS A 181 12.77 14.71 7.78
CA HIS A 181 13.50 15.37 8.87
C HIS A 181 13.02 16.80 9.18
N LYS A 182 12.29 17.44 8.26
CA LYS A 182 11.70 18.76 8.47
C LYS A 182 10.37 18.73 9.19
N LEU A 183 9.77 17.55 9.37
CA LEU A 183 8.57 17.41 10.16
C LEU A 183 8.93 17.42 11.65
N PRO A 184 8.30 18.33 12.45
CA PRO A 184 8.57 18.40 13.88
C PRO A 184 8.33 17.04 14.55
N ASN A 185 9.26 16.61 15.39
CA ASN A 185 9.19 15.39 16.19
C ASN A 185 9.04 14.06 15.41
N PHE A 186 9.04 14.07 14.07
CA PHE A 186 8.81 12.85 13.27
C PHE A 186 9.82 11.76 13.60
N ILE A 187 11.12 12.08 13.59
CA ILE A 187 12.20 11.11 13.82
C ILE A 187 12.12 10.55 15.25
N GLU A 188 11.86 11.42 16.23
CA GLU A 188 11.72 11.00 17.63
C GLU A 188 10.53 10.07 17.82
N LYS A 189 9.34 10.46 17.34
CA LYS A 189 8.12 9.64 17.41
C LYS A 189 8.27 8.32 16.65
N ALA A 190 8.89 8.34 15.47
CA ALA A 190 9.18 7.11 14.72
C ALA A 190 10.09 6.15 15.51
N LYS A 191 11.13 6.65 16.16
CA LYS A 191 11.99 5.83 17.03
C LYS A 191 11.20 5.24 18.21
N ARG A 192 10.43 6.06 18.90
CA ARG A 192 9.64 5.65 20.08
C ARG A 192 8.55 4.63 19.71
N SER A 193 7.89 4.80 18.57
CA SER A 193 6.88 3.86 18.06
C SER A 193 7.46 2.49 17.68
N GLY A 194 8.78 2.35 17.59
CA GLY A 194 9.45 1.09 17.25
C GLY A 194 9.88 0.98 15.81
N VAL A 195 9.97 2.05 15.06
CA VAL A 195 10.58 2.05 13.72
C VAL A 195 12.06 1.73 13.83
N LYS A 196 12.46 0.62 13.22
CA LYS A 196 13.86 0.11 13.23
C LYS A 196 14.54 0.28 11.88
N ARG A 197 13.78 0.35 10.79
CA ARG A 197 14.31 0.51 9.43
C ARG A 197 13.47 1.51 8.67
N VAL A 198 14.15 2.26 7.82
CA VAL A 198 13.53 3.29 6.99
C VAL A 198 14.05 3.15 5.57
N PHE A 199 13.15 3.00 4.60
CA PHE A 199 13.49 3.19 3.19
C PHE A 199 13.35 4.67 2.85
N ILE A 200 14.41 5.26 2.30
CA ILE A 200 14.44 6.69 1.94
C ILE A 200 14.60 6.81 0.44
N GLY A 201 13.61 7.44 -0.20
CA GLY A 201 13.66 7.77 -1.62
C GLY A 201 14.64 8.92 -1.89
N LEU A 202 15.92 8.64 -2.07
CA LEU A 202 16.94 9.64 -2.41
C LEU A 202 16.97 9.92 -3.92
N GLU A 203 16.85 8.88 -4.75
CA GLU A 203 16.86 8.84 -6.22
C GLU A 203 18.17 9.35 -6.84
N ASN A 204 18.56 10.59 -6.59
CA ASN A 204 19.77 11.22 -7.13
C ASN A 204 20.33 12.26 -6.15
N ILE A 205 21.62 12.55 -6.25
CA ILE A 205 22.29 13.66 -5.53
C ILE A 205 22.43 14.91 -6.39
N ASN A 206 22.24 14.81 -7.70
CA ASN A 206 22.31 15.95 -8.61
C ASN A 206 20.98 16.72 -8.61
N PRO A 207 20.96 18.01 -8.22
CA PRO A 207 19.75 18.83 -8.15
C PRO A 207 19.03 18.97 -9.51
N ASP A 208 19.77 19.09 -10.61
CA ASP A 208 19.18 19.26 -11.94
C ASP A 208 18.45 17.99 -12.39
N SER A 209 19.01 16.83 -12.08
CA SER A 209 18.34 15.54 -12.32
C SER A 209 17.06 15.40 -11.51
N LEU A 210 17.07 15.84 -10.25
CA LEU A 210 15.88 15.82 -9.39
C LEU A 210 14.81 16.79 -9.90
N LEU A 211 15.22 18.00 -10.33
CA LEU A 211 14.28 18.98 -10.93
C LEU A 211 13.66 18.44 -12.21
N GLY A 212 14.47 17.84 -13.11
CA GLY A 212 13.99 17.20 -14.34
C GLY A 212 12.99 16.07 -14.07
N ALA A 213 13.18 15.32 -13.00
CA ALA A 213 12.25 14.28 -12.53
C ALA A 213 11.06 14.82 -11.73
N LYS A 214 10.92 16.14 -11.55
CA LYS A 214 9.93 16.81 -10.69
C LYS A 214 9.93 16.31 -9.24
N LYS A 215 11.09 15.87 -8.77
CA LYS A 215 11.32 15.49 -7.39
C LYS A 215 11.97 16.67 -6.64
N ARG A 216 11.37 17.03 -5.51
CA ARG A 216 11.83 18.12 -4.64
C ARG A 216 12.50 17.57 -3.38
#